data_77e2fc207bd8237d68020590267102ab
#
_entry.id   77e2fc207bd8237d68020590267102ab
#
_cell.length_a   1.000
_cell.length_b   1.000
_cell.length_c   1.000
_cell.angle_alpha   90.00
_cell.angle_beta   90.00
_cell.angle_gamma   90.00
#
_symmetry.space_group_name_H-M   'P 1'
#
loop_
_entity.id
_entity.type
_entity.pdbx_description
1 polymer ?
#
loop_
_entity_poly.entity_id
_entity_poly.type
_entity_poly.pdbx_seq_one_letter_code
_entity_poly.pdbx_strand_id
1 'polypeptide(L)' 'MKIIIDRFEGELAVVELPNGNMINCPKAMLPDDVKECDIISIVVDEKATEEKKKSLTDRMNRLFKD' A
#
# COMPACT_ATOMS: atom_id res chain seq x y z
N MET A 1 5.48 -5.84 6.66
CA MET A 1 6.73 -5.20 6.25
C MET A 1 6.76 -3.77 6.73
N LYS A 2 7.87 -3.36 7.31
CA LYS A 2 8.03 -1.98 7.76
C LYS A 2 9.05 -1.27 6.88
N ILE A 3 8.73 -0.05 6.48
CA ILE A 3 9.63 0.79 5.70
C ILE A 3 9.88 2.07 6.49
N ILE A 4 11.04 2.68 6.23
CA ILE A 4 11.44 3.91 6.91
C ILE A 4 11.53 5.01 5.86
N ILE A 5 10.91 6.16 6.13
CA ILE A 5 11.02 7.31 5.24
C ILE A 5 12.35 8.00 5.52
N ASP A 6 13.24 8.00 4.53
CA ASP A 6 14.53 8.67 4.65
C ASP A 6 14.39 10.17 4.41
N ARG A 7 13.79 10.53 3.29
CA ARG A 7 13.58 11.93 2.93
C ARG A 7 12.54 12.05 1.82
N PHE A 8 12.15 13.27 1.53
CA PHE A 8 11.28 13.57 0.40
C PHE A 8 12.05 14.30 -0.69
N GLU A 9 11.79 13.94 -1.93
CA GLU A 9 12.34 14.59 -3.10
C GLU A 9 11.20 14.90 -4.06
N GLY A 10 10.73 16.15 -4.07
CA GLY A 10 9.57 16.55 -4.87
C GLY A 10 8.35 15.73 -4.51
N GLU A 11 7.78 15.05 -5.49
CA GLU A 11 6.59 14.22 -5.30
C GLU A 11 6.92 12.79 -4.87
N LEU A 12 8.21 12.52 -4.61
CA LEU A 12 8.65 11.18 -4.24
C LEU A 12 9.19 11.16 -2.83
N ALA A 13 8.99 10.03 -2.16
CA ALA A 13 9.59 9.76 -0.87
C ALA A 13 10.66 8.68 -1.07
N VAL A 14 11.85 8.93 -0.57
CA VAL A 14 12.92 7.92 -0.59
C VAL A 14 12.74 7.10 0.68
N VAL A 15 12.49 5.81 0.50
CA VAL A 15 12.20 4.92 1.63
C VAL A 15 13.20 3.77 1.66
N GLU A 16 13.49 3.30 2.87
CA GLU A 16 14.36 2.17 3.10
C GLU A 16 13.54 0.93 3.39
N LEU A 17 13.82 -0.13 2.65
CA LEU A 17 13.16 -1.41 2.81
C LEU A 17 13.84 -2.22 3.93
N PRO A 18 13.16 -3.27 4.44
CA PRO A 18 13.76 -4.11 5.49
C PRO A 18 15.11 -4.72 5.13
N ASN A 19 15.36 -4.92 3.83
CA ASN A 19 16.65 -5.47 3.37
C ASN A 19 17.73 -4.42 3.18
N GLY A 20 17.45 -3.16 3.53
CA GLY A 20 18.40 -2.06 3.40
C GLY A 20 18.39 -1.35 2.07
N ASN A 21 17.65 -1.84 1.09
CA ASN A 21 17.57 -1.17 -0.21
C ASN A 21 16.75 0.11 -0.10
N MET A 22 17.17 1.13 -0.85
CA MET A 22 16.46 2.40 -0.93
C MET A 22 15.67 2.44 -2.23
N ILE A 23 14.40 2.83 -2.14
CA ILE A 23 13.56 2.98 -3.32
C ILE A 23 12.81 4.29 -3.26
N ASN A 24 12.34 4.75 -4.42
CA ASN A 24 11.49 5.93 -4.52
C ASN A 24 10.03 5.50 -4.52
N CYS A 25 9.23 6.13 -3.68
CA CYS A 25 7.81 5.85 -3.55
C CYS A 25 7.03 7.13 -3.78
N PRO A 26 5.99 7.12 -4.64
CA PRO A 26 5.16 8.32 -4.79
C PRO A 26 4.52 8.72 -3.47
N LYS A 27 4.59 10.01 -3.14
CA LYS A 27 3.99 10.53 -1.91
C LYS A 27 2.48 10.24 -1.86
N ALA A 28 1.84 10.15 -3.01
CA ALA A 28 0.41 9.88 -3.09
C ALA A 28 0.02 8.50 -2.52
N MET A 29 0.97 7.57 -2.41
CA MET A 29 0.74 6.25 -1.82
C MET A 29 0.87 6.24 -0.31
N LEU A 30 1.35 7.32 0.28
CA LEU A 30 1.64 7.39 1.70
C LEU A 30 0.56 8.21 2.43
N PRO A 31 0.39 7.98 3.73
CA PRO A 31 -0.52 8.82 4.51
C PRO A 31 -0.11 10.29 4.44
N ASP A 32 -1.07 11.20 4.53
CA ASP A 32 -0.82 12.63 4.34
C ASP A 32 0.11 13.23 5.40
N ASP A 33 0.16 12.65 6.57
CA ASP A 33 0.86 13.20 7.72
C ASP A 33 2.28 12.70 7.90
N VAL A 34 2.81 11.95 6.93
CA VAL A 34 4.13 11.33 7.11
C VAL A 34 5.24 12.36 7.04
N LYS A 35 6.28 12.11 7.82
CA LYS A 35 7.47 12.96 7.93
C LYS A 35 8.71 12.12 7.76
N GLU A 36 9.85 12.79 7.58
CA GLU A 36 11.13 12.10 7.55
C GLU A 36 11.33 11.30 8.84
N CYS A 37 11.94 10.15 8.72
CA CYS A 37 12.19 9.20 9.80
C CYS A 37 10.96 8.45 10.32
N ASP A 38 9.80 8.68 9.75
CA ASP A 38 8.61 7.90 10.14
C ASP A 38 8.74 6.47 9.64
N ILE A 39 8.24 5.55 10.45
CA ILE A 39 8.18 4.13 10.09
C ILE A 39 6.76 3.81 9.67
N ILE A 40 6.62 3.24 8.47
CA ILE A 40 5.31 2.89 7.92
C ILE A 40 5.19 1.38 7.83
N SER A 41 4.08 0.85 8.33
CA SER A 41 3.78 -0.58 8.21
C SER A 41 2.97 -0.84 6.96
N ILE A 42 3.41 -1.80 6.15
CA ILE A 42 2.68 -2.24 4.98
C ILE A 42 2.28 -3.69 5.23
N VAL A 43 0.99 -3.92 5.27
CA VAL A 43 0.45 -5.25 5.56
C VAL A 43 -0.68 -5.56 4.60
N VAL A 44 -0.91 -6.84 4.38
CA VAL A 44 -2.08 -7.27 3.61
C VAL A 44 -3.29 -7.21 4.53
N ASP A 45 -4.31 -6.48 4.10
CA ASP A 45 -5.57 -6.43 4.83
C ASP A 45 -6.42 -7.62 4.36
N GLU A 46 -6.33 -8.72 5.10
CA GLU A 46 -6.98 -9.96 4.72
C GLU A 46 -8.50 -9.83 4.70
N LYS A 47 -9.04 -9.10 5.66
CA LYS A 47 -10.49 -8.92 5.75
C LYS A 47 -11.03 -8.13 4.57
N ALA A 48 -10.38 -7.02 4.24
CA ALA A 48 -10.77 -6.21 3.09
C ALA A 48 -10.58 -6.98 1.80
N THR A 49 -9.52 -7.79 1.71
CA THR A 49 -9.28 -8.63 0.56
C THR A 49 -10.40 -9.64 0.35
N GLU A 50 -10.82 -10.30 1.41
CA GLU A 50 -11.91 -11.28 1.33
C GLU A 50 -13.22 -10.62 0.93
N GLU A 51 -13.52 -9.47 1.49
CA GLU A 51 -14.73 -8.74 1.14
C GLU A 51 -14.74 -8.35 -0.34
N LYS A 52 -13.61 -7.92 -0.86
CA LYS A 52 -13.50 -7.56 -2.26
C LYS A 52 -13.61 -8.77 -3.17
N LYS A 53 -12.97 -9.88 -2.81
CA LYS A 53 -13.09 -11.13 -3.58
C LYS A 53 -14.53 -11.62 -3.60
N LYS A 54 -15.20 -11.56 -2.48
CA LYS A 54 -16.60 -11.94 -2.39
C LYS A 54 -17.47 -11.07 -3.30
N SER A 55 -17.24 -9.77 -3.30
CA SER A 55 -17.96 -8.85 -4.16
C SER A 55 -17.72 -9.16 -5.63
N LEU A 56 -16.48 -9.46 -6.02
CA LEU A 56 -16.16 -9.82 -7.39
C LEU A 56 -16.82 -11.14 -7.80
N THR A 57 -16.80 -12.12 -6.90
CA THR A 57 -17.44 -13.40 -7.14
C THR A 57 -18.96 -13.23 -7.35
N ASP A 58 -19.58 -12.42 -6.52
CA ASP A 58 -20.99 -12.12 -6.66
C ASP A 58 -21.31 -11.49 -8.00
N ARG A 59 -20.47 -10.56 -8.46
CA ARG A 59 -20.64 -9.94 -9.77
C ARG A 59 -20.51 -10.96 -10.90
N MET A 60 -19.53 -11.82 -10.82
CA MET A 60 -19.33 -12.87 -11.81
C MET A 60 -20.51 -13.82 -11.86
N ASN A 61 -21.03 -14.21 -10.70
CA ASN A 61 -22.20 -15.07 -10.63
C ASN A 61 -23.43 -14.42 -11.27
N ARG A 62 -23.60 -13.12 -11.12
CA ARG A 62 -24.68 -12.40 -11.76
C ARG A 62 -24.54 -12.36 -13.28
N LEU A 63 -23.31 -12.25 -13.76
CA LEU A 63 -23.05 -12.22 -15.19
C LEU A 63 -23.30 -13.56 -15.87
N PHE A 64 -23.05 -14.63 -15.17
CA PHE A 64 -23.19 -15.97 -15.71
C PHE A 64 -24.55 -16.62 -15.40
N LYS A 65 -25.35 -15.94 -14.61
CA LYS A 65 -26.62 -16.44 -14.16
C LYS A 65 -27.74 -15.66 -14.84
N ASP A 66 -28.27 -16.17 -15.91
CA ASP A 66 -29.45 -15.56 -16.49
C ASP A 66 -30.57 -16.54 -16.75
#